data_ca87a022ca16460fca967fbf0810ad4a
#
_entry.id   ca87a022ca16460fca967fbf0810ad4a
#
_cell.length_a   1.000
_cell.length_b   1.000
_cell.length_c   1.000
_cell.angle_alpha   90.00
_cell.angle_beta   90.00
_cell.angle_gamma   90.00
#
_symmetry.space_group_name_H-M   'P 1'
#
loop_
_entity.id
_entity.type
_entity.pdbx_description
1 polymer ?
#
loop_
_entity_poly.entity_id
_entity_poly.type
_entity_poly.pdbx_seq_one_letter_code
_entity_poly.pdbx_strand_id
1 'polypeptide(L)'
;HANDIATTWDNGYLQYVAYDKTNKCYWTNQEDEKLQAYTVTADGTKTVTLSDINPVGTPKYNTIGFLKIRNGKLYTCSGGEWDREKPATIQVYDIDGNTWTTYDDKGIAEKYGIIYKDMLCLDIDPKNDNHVMAGSQSGLYEFLDGKLINRFDYKNSPISFVDGLEGDPNYQIITSLFYDKDNTLWVINHQAINKGILKYSADGKWSSPDKTINHLSVNNAKIMGYDSHGRIWINNGRNANPGVYCYSADGNNLYSYTHFVNEDMAEISGIERCKTLAEDRSGNIWVGTNVGLFELTEEYQRDPSLGFYQVKVPRNDGTNYADYLLAGLDITTMAIDNADRKWIGTSRDGVYVISSDNMVQEAHFLASNSCLLADGIFDIEIDKQTGTVYIGTEKGLCSVESNAVATNESMSKDNVWAYPNPVKPDYTGLINIVGLAYDSDVKITTTNGVLVAEGRSTGGSCQWDGCDKKGRRVASGIYMVNTATQSGDSGTVCKIAVIN
;
A
#
# COMPACT_ATOMS: atom_id res chain seq x y z
N HIS A 1 0.34 14.28 45.51
CA HIS A 1 -0.73 13.33 45.16
C HIS A 1 -0.45 12.49 43.93
N ALA A 2 0.25 12.98 42.89
CA ALA A 2 0.65 12.15 41.76
C ALA A 2 1.82 11.20 42.12
N ASN A 3 2.67 11.59 43.06
CA ASN A 3 3.79 10.75 43.54
C ASN A 3 3.32 9.57 44.40
N ASP A 4 2.18 9.68 45.07
CA ASP A 4 1.66 8.61 45.95
C ASP A 4 1.02 7.48 45.13
N ILE A 5 0.58 7.74 43.92
CA ILE A 5 -0.02 6.75 43.03
C ILE A 5 1.04 5.85 42.40
N ALA A 6 2.22 6.40 42.08
CA ALA A 6 3.32 5.66 41.45
C ALA A 6 3.94 4.57 42.36
N THR A 7 3.74 4.62 43.67
CA THR A 7 4.33 3.69 44.64
C THR A 7 3.48 2.46 44.96
N THR A 8 2.21 2.43 44.51
CA THR A 8 1.26 1.34 44.84
C THR A 8 0.90 0.44 43.64
N TRP A 9 1.59 0.57 42.53
CA TRP A 9 1.29 -0.18 41.29
C TRP A 9 2.28 -1.35 41.20
N ASP A 10 1.78 -2.54 41.42
CA ASP A 10 2.56 -3.77 41.27
C ASP A 10 2.95 -3.94 39.77
N ASN A 11 4.27 -3.93 39.53
CA ASN A 11 5.01 -4.51 38.43
C ASN A 11 4.67 -4.08 36.99
N GLY A 12 4.05 -2.94 36.73
CA GLY A 12 3.87 -2.42 35.37
C GLY A 12 4.40 -0.99 35.25
N TYR A 13 5.20 -0.72 34.23
CA TYR A 13 5.61 0.65 33.88
C TYR A 13 4.43 1.43 33.33
N LEU A 14 3.89 2.36 34.13
CA LEU A 14 2.90 3.32 33.63
C LEU A 14 3.61 4.35 32.76
N GLN A 15 3.28 4.40 31.48
CA GLN A 15 3.83 5.41 30.58
C GLN A 15 3.14 6.77 30.75
N TYR A 16 1.82 6.75 30.93
CA TYR A 16 1.03 7.97 31.07
C TYR A 16 -0.13 7.78 32.04
N VAL A 17 -0.42 8.82 32.84
CA VAL A 17 -1.59 8.88 33.73
C VAL A 17 -2.25 10.26 33.57
N ALA A 18 -3.54 10.27 33.24
CA ALA A 18 -4.35 11.49 33.16
C ALA A 18 -5.55 11.41 34.11
N TYR A 19 -5.83 12.47 34.88
CA TYR A 19 -7.00 12.52 35.74
C TYR A 19 -8.18 13.20 35.02
N ASP A 20 -9.25 12.47 34.85
CA ASP A 20 -10.52 12.96 34.36
C ASP A 20 -11.34 13.55 35.50
N LYS A 21 -11.41 14.88 35.55
CA LYS A 21 -12.14 15.63 36.59
C LYS A 21 -13.65 15.42 36.52
N THR A 22 -14.19 15.15 35.33
CA THR A 22 -15.62 14.99 35.09
C THR A 22 -16.09 13.63 35.61
N ASN A 23 -15.40 12.57 35.27
CA ASN A 23 -15.74 11.20 35.65
C ASN A 23 -15.03 10.75 36.94
N LYS A 24 -14.18 11.60 37.50
CA LYS A 24 -13.41 11.34 38.74
C LYS A 24 -12.62 10.03 38.69
N CYS A 25 -12.04 9.73 37.54
CA CYS A 25 -11.23 8.53 37.32
C CYS A 25 -9.84 8.89 36.76
N TYR A 26 -8.92 7.96 36.85
CA TYR A 26 -7.60 8.06 36.24
C TYR A 26 -7.57 7.23 34.98
N TRP A 27 -7.08 7.79 33.90
CA TRP A 27 -6.81 7.12 32.64
C TRP A 27 -5.34 6.78 32.54
N THR A 28 -5.03 5.57 32.11
CA THR A 28 -3.66 5.10 31.90
C THR A 28 -3.60 4.09 30.78
N ASN A 29 -2.44 3.98 30.13
CA ASN A 29 -2.10 2.83 29.29
C ASN A 29 -1.18 1.87 30.06
N GLN A 30 -1.36 0.58 29.86
CA GLN A 30 -0.46 -0.46 30.35
C GLN A 30 0.52 -0.88 29.24
N GLU A 31 1.49 -1.74 29.60
CA GLU A 31 2.51 -2.27 28.64
C GLU A 31 1.90 -2.97 27.42
N ASP A 32 0.65 -3.43 27.52
CA ASP A 32 -0.11 -4.03 26.42
C ASP A 32 -0.86 -3.01 25.55
N GLU A 33 -0.52 -1.72 25.66
CA GLU A 33 -1.10 -0.59 24.94
C GLU A 33 -2.61 -0.39 25.15
N LYS A 34 -3.22 -1.03 26.12
CA LYS A 34 -4.64 -0.89 26.42
C LYS A 34 -4.92 0.32 27.28
N LEU A 35 -5.91 1.11 26.89
CA LEU A 35 -6.41 2.22 27.67
C LEU A 35 -7.36 1.71 28.75
N GLN A 36 -7.11 2.09 30.01
CA GLN A 36 -7.94 1.70 31.15
C GLN A 36 -8.29 2.91 32.00
N ALA A 37 -9.48 2.87 32.60
CA ALA A 37 -9.89 3.86 33.58
C ALA A 37 -10.03 3.22 34.96
N TYR A 38 -9.55 3.93 35.98
CA TYR A 38 -9.59 3.49 37.38
C TYR A 38 -10.19 4.54 38.28
N THR A 39 -10.92 4.08 39.29
CA THR A 39 -11.19 4.86 40.48
C THR A 39 -10.28 4.41 41.63
N VAL A 40 -9.86 5.35 42.47
CA VAL A 40 -9.05 5.06 43.68
C VAL A 40 -9.84 5.56 44.87
N THR A 41 -10.08 4.68 45.81
CA THR A 41 -10.74 4.98 47.08
C THR A 41 -9.79 5.62 48.10
N ALA A 42 -10.29 6.17 49.20
CA ALA A 42 -9.49 6.87 50.20
C ALA A 42 -8.45 5.96 50.90
N ASP A 43 -8.68 4.67 50.92
CA ASP A 43 -7.73 3.65 51.46
C ASP A 43 -6.70 3.18 50.42
N GLY A 44 -6.71 3.78 49.20
CA GLY A 44 -5.79 3.42 48.14
C GLY A 44 -6.25 2.25 47.28
N THR A 45 -7.43 1.67 47.55
CA THR A 45 -7.95 0.56 46.73
C THR A 45 -8.26 1.02 45.32
N LYS A 46 -7.67 0.35 44.35
CA LYS A 46 -7.86 0.59 42.93
C LYS A 46 -9.01 -0.27 42.40
N THR A 47 -9.96 0.33 41.73
CA THR A 47 -11.04 -0.37 41.05
C THR A 47 -11.01 -0.01 39.55
N VAL A 48 -10.80 -1.00 38.68
CA VAL A 48 -10.90 -0.83 37.23
C VAL A 48 -12.37 -0.55 36.90
N THR A 49 -12.65 0.63 36.38
CA THR A 49 -14.01 1.05 36.01
C THR A 49 -14.31 0.78 34.53
N LEU A 50 -13.27 0.81 33.71
CA LEU A 50 -13.35 0.56 32.26
C LEU A 50 -12.07 -0.15 31.85
N SER A 51 -12.21 -1.25 31.12
CA SER A 51 -11.11 -1.99 30.44
C SER A 51 -11.52 -2.28 29.00
N ASP A 52 -10.55 -2.56 28.16
CA ASP A 52 -10.75 -2.93 26.76
C ASP A 52 -11.59 -1.91 25.97
N ILE A 53 -11.27 -0.63 26.14
CA ILE A 53 -11.96 0.45 25.46
C ILE A 53 -11.49 0.47 24.01
N ASN A 54 -12.35 0.00 23.12
CA ASN A 54 -12.24 0.26 21.70
C ASN A 54 -13.24 1.36 21.35
N PRO A 55 -12.80 2.59 21.06
CA PRO A 55 -13.70 3.61 20.54
C PRO A 55 -14.41 3.08 19.30
N VAL A 56 -15.72 3.25 19.22
CA VAL A 56 -16.50 2.85 18.04
C VAL A 56 -15.98 3.62 16.82
N GLY A 57 -15.73 2.90 15.73
CA GLY A 57 -15.26 3.52 14.48
C GLY A 57 -13.75 3.80 14.43
N THR A 58 -12.95 3.18 15.31
CA THR A 58 -11.47 3.23 15.25
C THR A 58 -10.89 1.85 14.97
N PRO A 59 -9.63 1.75 14.47
CA PRO A 59 -8.96 0.47 14.36
C PRO A 59 -8.77 -0.18 15.72
N LYS A 60 -8.92 -1.49 15.79
CA LYS A 60 -8.70 -2.29 17.01
C LYS A 60 -7.22 -2.38 17.36
N TYR A 61 -6.37 -2.46 16.34
CA TYR A 61 -4.91 -2.58 16.48
C TYR A 61 -4.20 -1.65 15.53
N ASN A 62 -3.05 -1.12 15.93
CA ASN A 62 -2.15 -0.32 15.10
C ASN A 62 -1.13 -1.17 14.32
N THR A 63 -1.28 -2.48 14.31
CA THR A 63 -0.44 -3.40 13.54
C THR A 63 -0.96 -3.48 12.11
N ILE A 64 -0.53 -2.56 11.26
CA ILE A 64 -1.01 -2.38 9.89
C ILE A 64 0.18 -2.55 8.95
N GLY A 65 0.39 -3.77 8.48
CA GLY A 65 1.52 -4.14 7.63
C GLY A 65 1.13 -4.70 6.26
N PHE A 66 -0.16 -4.79 5.96
CA PHE A 66 -0.70 -5.12 4.66
C PHE A 66 -1.92 -4.23 4.37
N LEU A 67 -1.97 -3.67 3.18
CA LEU A 67 -3.01 -2.76 2.73
C LEU A 67 -3.59 -3.25 1.40
N LYS A 68 -4.90 -3.17 1.24
CA LYS A 68 -5.58 -3.40 -0.04
C LYS A 68 -6.85 -2.58 -0.14
N ILE A 69 -6.98 -1.79 -1.20
CA ILE A 69 -8.18 -1.00 -1.47
C ILE A 69 -9.09 -1.74 -2.43
N ARG A 70 -10.37 -1.78 -2.09
CA ARG A 70 -11.42 -2.25 -2.97
C ARG A 70 -12.73 -1.52 -2.72
N ASN A 71 -13.31 -0.95 -3.77
CA ASN A 71 -14.63 -0.33 -3.77
C ASN A 71 -14.86 0.63 -2.59
N GLY A 72 -13.95 1.60 -2.39
CA GLY A 72 -14.04 2.61 -1.33
C GLY A 72 -13.75 2.08 0.08
N LYS A 73 -13.20 0.87 0.21
CA LYS A 73 -12.79 0.29 1.48
C LYS A 73 -11.31 -0.06 1.47
N LEU A 74 -10.61 0.30 2.54
CA LEU A 74 -9.23 -0.13 2.81
C LEU A 74 -9.26 -1.31 3.76
N TYR A 75 -8.84 -2.46 3.27
CA TYR A 75 -8.65 -3.68 4.06
C TYR A 75 -7.22 -3.75 4.57
N THR A 76 -7.05 -4.14 5.82
CA THR A 76 -5.73 -4.25 6.44
C THR A 76 -5.66 -5.41 7.42
N CYS A 77 -4.46 -5.93 7.59
CA CYS A 77 -4.11 -6.92 8.59
C CYS A 77 -2.68 -6.68 9.09
N SER A 78 -2.15 -7.57 9.94
CA SER A 78 -0.80 -7.42 10.49
C SER A 78 0.30 -7.35 9.44
N GLY A 79 0.17 -8.11 8.34
CA GLY A 79 1.13 -8.10 7.24
C GLY A 79 2.56 -8.46 7.65
N GLY A 80 3.51 -8.13 6.78
CA GLY A 80 4.92 -8.32 7.07
C GLY A 80 5.42 -9.76 6.89
N GLU A 81 6.35 -10.15 7.74
CA GLU A 81 6.88 -11.51 7.80
C GLU A 81 6.21 -12.28 8.94
N TRP A 82 6.17 -13.61 8.83
CA TRP A 82 5.69 -14.51 9.88
C TRP A 82 6.61 -14.48 11.12
N ASP A 83 6.13 -15.06 12.24
CA ASP A 83 6.83 -15.15 13.53
C ASP A 83 7.06 -13.79 14.24
N ARG A 84 6.19 -12.83 13.97
CA ARG A 84 6.18 -11.53 14.65
C ARG A 84 5.19 -11.44 15.81
N GLU A 85 4.38 -12.49 15.98
CA GLU A 85 3.36 -12.63 17.03
C GLU A 85 2.33 -11.50 17.06
N LYS A 86 1.99 -10.97 15.87
CA LYS A 86 1.02 -9.89 15.76
C LYS A 86 -0.42 -10.42 15.70
N PRO A 87 -1.41 -9.69 16.23
CA PRO A 87 -2.82 -10.07 16.13
C PRO A 87 -3.23 -10.30 14.67
N ALA A 88 -3.92 -11.43 14.39
CA ALA A 88 -4.35 -11.80 13.06
C ALA A 88 -5.68 -11.15 12.64
N THR A 89 -6.10 -10.07 13.28
CA THR A 89 -7.38 -9.41 13.03
C THR A 89 -7.38 -8.68 11.70
N ILE A 90 -8.39 -8.94 10.87
CA ILE A 90 -8.66 -8.15 9.67
C ILE A 90 -9.47 -6.92 10.08
N GLN A 91 -9.03 -5.76 9.65
CA GLN A 91 -9.66 -4.48 9.91
C GLN A 91 -10.00 -3.80 8.59
N VAL A 92 -11.17 -3.19 8.50
CA VAL A 92 -11.66 -2.55 7.28
C VAL A 92 -12.05 -1.11 7.58
N TYR A 93 -11.44 -0.19 6.86
CA TYR A 93 -11.77 1.23 6.90
C TYR A 93 -12.66 1.59 5.72
N ASP A 94 -13.86 2.06 6.01
CA ASP A 94 -14.75 2.67 5.03
C ASP A 94 -14.27 4.09 4.76
N ILE A 95 -13.75 4.34 3.55
CA ILE A 95 -13.09 5.60 3.21
C ILE A 95 -14.09 6.76 3.21
N ASP A 96 -15.27 6.57 2.63
CA ASP A 96 -16.30 7.62 2.57
C ASP A 96 -16.98 7.82 3.92
N GLY A 97 -17.26 6.74 4.63
CA GLY A 97 -17.90 6.75 5.95
C GLY A 97 -16.97 7.16 7.08
N ASN A 98 -15.66 7.19 6.86
CA ASN A 98 -14.63 7.46 7.86
C ASN A 98 -14.81 6.61 9.13
N THR A 99 -15.05 5.30 8.95
CA THR A 99 -15.33 4.37 10.05
C THR A 99 -14.57 3.06 9.88
N TRP A 100 -14.17 2.48 11.02
CA TRP A 100 -13.52 1.18 11.06
C TRP A 100 -14.47 0.09 11.51
N THR A 101 -14.34 -1.07 10.89
CA THR A 101 -14.94 -2.33 11.33
C THR A 101 -13.87 -3.40 11.44
N THR A 102 -14.10 -4.41 12.26
CA THR A 102 -13.19 -5.55 12.41
C THR A 102 -13.93 -6.85 12.16
N TYR A 103 -13.25 -7.81 11.57
CA TYR A 103 -13.78 -9.14 11.39
C TYR A 103 -13.85 -9.89 12.73
N ASP A 104 -14.84 -10.77 12.86
CA ASP A 104 -15.00 -11.57 14.07
C ASP A 104 -13.92 -12.67 14.11
N ASP A 105 -13.02 -12.54 15.08
CA ASP A 105 -11.87 -13.43 15.31
C ASP A 105 -12.02 -14.29 16.58
N LYS A 106 -13.16 -14.16 17.29
CA LYS A 106 -13.38 -14.84 18.55
C LYS A 106 -13.46 -16.37 18.41
N GLY A 107 -12.71 -17.06 19.25
CA GLY A 107 -12.73 -18.52 19.34
C GLY A 107 -12.08 -19.25 18.17
N ILE A 108 -11.40 -18.55 17.25
CA ILE A 108 -10.73 -19.19 16.11
C ILE A 108 -9.59 -20.08 16.59
N ALA A 109 -8.75 -19.59 17.50
CA ALA A 109 -7.63 -20.32 18.05
C ALA A 109 -8.07 -21.63 18.73
N GLU A 110 -9.07 -21.54 19.59
CA GLU A 110 -9.64 -22.68 20.33
C GLU A 110 -10.33 -23.68 19.40
N LYS A 111 -11.11 -23.20 18.44
CA LYS A 111 -11.83 -24.05 17.49
C LYS A 111 -10.89 -24.95 16.67
N TYR A 112 -9.73 -24.46 16.30
CA TYR A 112 -8.79 -25.18 15.44
C TYR A 112 -7.55 -25.71 16.17
N GLY A 113 -7.35 -25.39 17.45
CA GLY A 113 -6.18 -25.79 18.24
C GLY A 113 -4.87 -25.21 17.67
N ILE A 114 -4.87 -23.93 17.34
CA ILE A 114 -3.76 -23.21 16.71
C ILE A 114 -3.45 -21.92 17.46
N ILE A 115 -2.29 -21.35 17.16
CA ILE A 115 -1.99 -19.95 17.51
C ILE A 115 -2.49 -19.07 16.37
N TYR A 116 -3.56 -18.29 16.61
CA TYR A 116 -4.15 -17.38 15.61
C TYR A 116 -3.43 -16.03 15.65
N LYS A 117 -2.37 -15.92 14.86
CA LYS A 117 -1.51 -14.74 14.75
C LYS A 117 -0.98 -14.57 13.34
N ASP A 118 -0.34 -13.43 13.06
CA ASP A 118 0.39 -13.13 11.83
C ASP A 118 -0.45 -13.39 10.58
N MET A 119 -1.53 -12.60 10.41
CA MET A 119 -2.25 -12.51 9.12
C MET A 119 -1.38 -11.73 8.15
N LEU A 120 -0.83 -12.39 7.13
CA LEU A 120 0.21 -11.86 6.27
C LEU A 120 -0.32 -11.14 5.04
N CYS A 121 -1.47 -11.61 4.52
CA CYS A 121 -2.07 -11.10 3.30
C CYS A 121 -3.58 -11.39 3.28
N LEU A 122 -4.28 -10.69 2.41
CA LEU A 122 -5.67 -11.02 2.06
C LEU A 122 -5.95 -10.67 0.60
N ASP A 123 -7.00 -11.25 0.05
CA ASP A 123 -7.58 -10.79 -1.20
C ASP A 123 -9.10 -10.91 -1.17
N ILE A 124 -9.77 -10.02 -1.90
CA ILE A 124 -11.22 -9.89 -1.95
C ILE A 124 -11.72 -10.52 -3.25
N ASP A 125 -12.75 -11.36 -3.15
CA ASP A 125 -13.39 -11.99 -4.30
C ASP A 125 -13.86 -10.91 -5.30
N PRO A 126 -13.39 -10.92 -6.56
CA PRO A 126 -13.81 -9.96 -7.57
C PRO A 126 -15.32 -9.90 -7.82
N LYS A 127 -16.05 -10.93 -7.48
CA LYS A 127 -17.51 -11.04 -7.68
C LYS A 127 -18.34 -10.78 -6.42
N ASN A 128 -17.69 -10.71 -5.25
CA ASN A 128 -18.36 -10.50 -3.98
C ASN A 128 -17.45 -9.79 -2.96
N ASP A 129 -17.61 -8.51 -2.80
CA ASP A 129 -16.78 -7.69 -1.90
C ASP A 129 -16.90 -8.08 -0.41
N ASN A 130 -17.90 -8.87 -0.05
CA ASN A 130 -18.05 -9.38 1.31
C ASN A 130 -17.34 -10.73 1.52
N HIS A 131 -16.80 -11.34 0.47
CA HIS A 131 -16.07 -12.59 0.52
C HIS A 131 -14.57 -12.32 0.46
N VAL A 132 -13.86 -12.65 1.53
CA VAL A 132 -12.44 -12.36 1.70
C VAL A 132 -11.67 -13.61 2.05
N MET A 133 -10.59 -13.85 1.32
CA MET A 133 -9.61 -14.88 1.63
C MET A 133 -8.40 -14.24 2.30
N ALA A 134 -7.90 -14.85 3.39
CA ALA A 134 -6.79 -14.30 4.16
C ALA A 134 -5.76 -15.38 4.51
N GLY A 135 -4.50 -15.09 4.24
CA GLY A 135 -3.38 -15.97 4.48
C GLY A 135 -2.65 -15.62 5.78
N SER A 136 -2.35 -16.62 6.58
CA SER A 136 -1.62 -16.43 7.83
C SER A 136 -0.49 -17.46 8.00
N GLN A 137 0.17 -17.42 9.14
CA GLN A 137 1.16 -18.42 9.55
C GLN A 137 0.53 -19.82 9.67
N SER A 138 -0.75 -19.93 10.02
CA SER A 138 -1.42 -21.19 10.33
C SER A 138 -2.46 -21.62 9.28
N GLY A 139 -2.34 -21.17 8.03
CA GLY A 139 -3.20 -21.61 6.93
C GLY A 139 -3.94 -20.47 6.22
N LEU A 140 -4.92 -20.87 5.41
CA LEU A 140 -5.78 -19.96 4.64
C LEU A 140 -7.17 -19.91 5.26
N TYR A 141 -7.70 -18.71 5.44
CA TYR A 141 -8.98 -18.42 6.08
C TYR A 141 -9.95 -17.81 5.09
N GLU A 142 -11.20 -18.26 5.15
CA GLU A 142 -12.28 -17.79 4.29
C GLU A 142 -13.34 -17.08 5.14
N PHE A 143 -13.58 -15.81 4.83
CA PHE A 143 -14.55 -14.96 5.53
C PHE A 143 -15.68 -14.56 4.59
N LEU A 144 -16.91 -14.55 5.11
CA LEU A 144 -18.08 -13.98 4.45
C LEU A 144 -18.78 -13.03 5.44
N ASP A 145 -19.08 -11.82 4.99
CA ASP A 145 -19.69 -10.77 5.83
C ASP A 145 -18.93 -10.54 7.16
N GLY A 146 -17.60 -10.61 7.12
CA GLY A 146 -16.72 -10.42 8.27
C GLY A 146 -16.69 -11.59 9.26
N LYS A 147 -17.31 -12.73 8.94
CA LYS A 147 -17.33 -13.94 9.77
C LYS A 147 -16.56 -15.07 9.13
N LEU A 148 -15.78 -15.79 9.91
CA LEU A 148 -15.09 -16.98 9.44
C LEU A 148 -16.07 -18.08 9.07
N ILE A 149 -16.07 -18.51 7.80
CA ILE A 149 -16.89 -19.62 7.30
C ILE A 149 -16.07 -20.89 7.09
N ASN A 150 -14.78 -20.78 6.75
CA ASN A 150 -13.91 -21.92 6.52
C ASN A 150 -12.45 -21.62 6.85
N ARG A 151 -11.66 -22.68 7.07
CA ARG A 151 -10.20 -22.66 7.14
C ARG A 151 -9.65 -23.82 6.32
N PHE A 152 -8.73 -23.52 5.42
CA PHE A 152 -8.01 -24.51 4.64
C PHE A 152 -6.64 -24.77 5.26
N ASP A 153 -6.36 -26.02 5.50
CA ASP A 153 -5.11 -26.53 6.05
C ASP A 153 -4.72 -27.88 5.41
N TYR A 154 -3.70 -28.53 5.91
CA TYR A 154 -3.22 -29.84 5.40
C TYR A 154 -4.26 -30.97 5.48
N LYS A 155 -5.35 -30.82 6.25
CA LYS A 155 -6.37 -31.86 6.43
C LYS A 155 -7.45 -31.82 5.33
N ASN A 156 -7.69 -30.65 4.75
CA ASN A 156 -8.81 -30.44 3.83
C ASN A 156 -8.41 -29.75 2.51
N SER A 157 -7.11 -29.52 2.31
CA SER A 157 -6.59 -28.87 1.10
C SER A 157 -5.18 -29.36 0.78
N PRO A 158 -4.59 -29.02 -0.37
CA PRO A 158 -3.19 -29.30 -0.71
C PRO A 158 -2.21 -28.39 0.01
N ILE A 159 -2.64 -27.43 0.84
CA ILE A 159 -1.76 -26.62 1.68
C ILE A 159 -0.96 -27.57 2.57
N SER A 160 0.32 -27.34 2.67
CA SER A 160 1.24 -28.19 3.43
C SER A 160 2.09 -27.40 4.41
N PHE A 161 2.73 -28.12 5.29
CA PHE A 161 3.67 -27.57 6.26
C PHE A 161 4.88 -26.95 5.59
N VAL A 162 5.53 -26.04 6.28
CA VAL A 162 6.89 -25.60 5.95
C VAL A 162 7.83 -26.78 6.11
N ASP A 163 8.78 -26.92 5.18
CA ASP A 163 9.82 -27.96 5.21
C ASP A 163 10.61 -27.92 6.52
N GLY A 164 10.73 -29.08 7.17
CA GLY A 164 11.34 -29.22 8.51
C GLY A 164 10.46 -28.87 9.70
N LEU A 165 9.19 -28.48 9.49
CA LEU A 165 8.21 -28.16 10.54
C LEU A 165 6.92 -29.00 10.40
N GLU A 166 7.06 -30.22 9.84
CA GLU A 166 5.94 -31.14 9.61
C GLU A 166 5.27 -31.53 10.91
N GLY A 167 3.94 -31.44 10.91
CA GLY A 167 3.10 -31.82 12.06
C GLY A 167 2.78 -30.69 13.00
N ASP A 168 3.40 -29.51 12.89
CA ASP A 168 3.00 -28.35 13.65
C ASP A 168 1.92 -27.56 12.89
N PRO A 169 0.66 -27.52 13.37
CA PRO A 169 -0.44 -26.86 12.70
C PRO A 169 -0.29 -25.33 12.58
N ASN A 170 0.71 -24.76 13.23
CA ASN A 170 1.00 -23.32 13.19
C ASN A 170 1.90 -22.92 12.02
N TYR A 171 2.51 -23.89 11.31
CA TYR A 171 3.45 -23.60 10.22
C TYR A 171 2.97 -24.14 8.87
N GLN A 172 1.85 -23.57 8.40
CA GLN A 172 1.27 -23.77 7.08
C GLN A 172 1.12 -22.41 6.40
N ILE A 173 2.25 -21.74 6.22
CA ILE A 173 2.32 -20.30 6.00
C ILE A 173 1.85 -19.91 4.61
N ILE A 174 0.90 -18.99 4.54
CA ILE A 174 0.41 -18.39 3.29
C ILE A 174 0.87 -16.94 3.25
N THR A 175 1.74 -16.60 2.29
CA THR A 175 2.39 -15.29 2.23
C THR A 175 1.80 -14.35 1.19
N SER A 176 1.03 -14.86 0.22
CA SER A 176 0.39 -14.03 -0.78
C SER A 176 -0.84 -14.69 -1.37
N LEU A 177 -1.81 -13.87 -1.73
CA LEU A 177 -3.06 -14.24 -2.39
C LEU A 177 -3.30 -13.31 -3.57
N PHE A 178 -3.90 -13.85 -4.64
CA PHE A 178 -4.29 -13.08 -5.79
C PHE A 178 -5.45 -13.76 -6.53
N TYR A 179 -6.58 -13.09 -6.67
CA TYR A 179 -7.67 -13.53 -7.54
C TYR A 179 -7.39 -13.15 -8.99
N ASP A 180 -7.35 -14.13 -9.87
CA ASP A 180 -7.18 -13.89 -11.30
C ASP A 180 -8.51 -13.50 -11.99
N LYS A 181 -8.41 -13.16 -13.28
CA LYS A 181 -9.58 -12.75 -14.11
C LYS A 181 -10.68 -13.81 -14.21
N ASP A 182 -10.33 -15.06 -14.00
CA ASP A 182 -11.26 -16.21 -14.04
C ASP A 182 -11.85 -16.52 -12.65
N ASN A 183 -11.60 -15.64 -11.67
CA ASN A 183 -11.99 -15.80 -10.28
C ASN A 183 -11.35 -17.02 -9.62
N THR A 184 -10.15 -17.39 -10.06
CA THR A 184 -9.34 -18.41 -9.41
C THR A 184 -8.38 -17.73 -8.43
N LEU A 185 -8.37 -18.17 -7.19
CA LEU A 185 -7.44 -17.67 -6.17
C LEU A 185 -6.09 -18.37 -6.32
N TRP A 186 -5.04 -17.60 -6.58
CA TRP A 186 -3.66 -18.04 -6.48
C TRP A 186 -3.20 -17.91 -5.04
N VAL A 187 -2.53 -18.94 -4.54
CA VAL A 187 -2.12 -19.05 -3.14
C VAL A 187 -0.64 -19.42 -3.08
N ILE A 188 0.15 -18.58 -2.39
CA ILE A 188 1.55 -18.87 -2.13
C ILE A 188 1.68 -19.54 -0.77
N ASN A 189 2.04 -20.83 -0.77
CA ASN A 189 2.37 -21.62 0.42
C ASN A 189 3.89 -21.63 0.61
N HIS A 190 4.34 -20.91 1.62
CA HIS A 190 5.75 -20.65 1.91
C HIS A 190 6.53 -21.93 2.23
N GLN A 191 7.64 -22.16 1.53
CA GLN A 191 8.55 -23.30 1.70
C GLN A 191 7.84 -24.65 1.94
N ALA A 192 6.72 -24.83 1.28
CA ALA A 192 5.86 -25.99 1.44
C ALA A 192 6.57 -27.29 1.04
N ILE A 193 6.40 -28.36 1.81
CA ILE A 193 7.01 -29.67 1.48
C ILE A 193 6.50 -30.26 0.16
N ASN A 194 5.38 -29.80 -0.36
CA ASN A 194 4.81 -30.29 -1.62
C ASN A 194 4.91 -29.22 -2.73
N LYS A 195 3.93 -28.30 -2.79
CA LYS A 195 3.83 -27.26 -3.83
C LYS A 195 3.71 -25.90 -3.21
N GLY A 196 4.61 -24.99 -3.60
CA GLY A 196 4.61 -23.62 -3.10
C GLY A 196 3.59 -22.70 -3.78
N ILE A 197 3.05 -23.07 -4.96
CA ILE A 197 2.05 -22.31 -5.70
C ILE A 197 0.83 -23.19 -5.93
N LEU A 198 -0.29 -22.77 -5.38
CA LEU A 198 -1.58 -23.44 -5.46
C LEU A 198 -2.62 -22.53 -6.12
N LYS A 199 -3.68 -23.13 -6.64
CA LYS A 199 -4.83 -22.46 -7.25
C LYS A 199 -6.11 -23.05 -6.69
N TYR A 200 -7.04 -22.18 -6.31
CA TYR A 200 -8.36 -22.54 -5.82
C TYR A 200 -9.42 -21.89 -6.71
N SER A 201 -10.12 -22.70 -7.49
CA SER A 201 -11.09 -22.23 -8.47
C SER A 201 -12.44 -21.86 -7.85
N ALA A 202 -13.24 -21.09 -8.55
CA ALA A 202 -14.56 -20.66 -8.11
C ALA A 202 -15.54 -21.82 -7.86
N ASP A 203 -15.32 -23.01 -8.46
CA ASP A 203 -16.09 -24.24 -8.21
C ASP A 203 -15.54 -25.08 -7.03
N GLY A 204 -14.62 -24.54 -6.26
CA GLY A 204 -14.09 -25.15 -5.04
C GLY A 204 -13.02 -26.22 -5.27
N LYS A 205 -12.37 -26.25 -6.44
CA LYS A 205 -11.33 -27.23 -6.76
C LYS A 205 -9.93 -26.68 -6.61
N TRP A 206 -9.07 -27.47 -5.99
CA TRP A 206 -7.66 -27.20 -5.88
C TRP A 206 -6.88 -27.74 -7.07
N SER A 207 -5.90 -26.97 -7.52
CA SER A 207 -4.93 -27.34 -8.54
C SER A 207 -3.61 -26.59 -8.31
N SER A 208 -2.68 -26.71 -9.22
CA SER A 208 -1.44 -25.91 -9.25
C SER A 208 -1.05 -25.68 -10.70
N PRO A 209 -0.23 -24.65 -11.01
CA PRO A 209 0.31 -24.45 -12.35
C PRO A 209 1.12 -25.67 -12.80
N ASP A 210 1.09 -25.98 -14.10
CA ASP A 210 1.90 -27.07 -14.67
C ASP A 210 3.41 -26.78 -14.55
N LYS A 211 3.79 -25.52 -14.79
CA LYS A 211 5.11 -25.00 -14.51
C LYS A 211 5.12 -24.38 -13.13
N THR A 212 6.09 -24.73 -12.31
CA THR A 212 6.16 -24.22 -10.92
C THR A 212 7.61 -23.91 -10.55
N ILE A 213 7.75 -22.96 -9.64
CA ILE A 213 9.02 -22.69 -8.95
C ILE A 213 9.28 -23.86 -8.01
N ASN A 214 10.55 -24.23 -7.82
CA ASN A 214 10.92 -25.21 -6.80
C ASN A 214 10.30 -24.77 -5.45
N HIS A 215 9.52 -25.65 -4.82
CA HIS A 215 8.77 -25.35 -3.60
C HIS A 215 9.66 -24.83 -2.46
N LEU A 216 10.88 -25.32 -2.30
CA LEU A 216 11.85 -24.84 -1.31
C LEU A 216 12.39 -23.43 -1.63
N SER A 217 12.31 -23.02 -2.90
CA SER A 217 12.69 -21.67 -3.32
C SER A 217 11.56 -20.66 -3.20
N VAL A 218 10.31 -21.09 -2.92
CA VAL A 218 9.17 -20.20 -2.65
C VAL A 218 9.26 -19.70 -1.21
N ASN A 219 10.05 -18.65 -1.02
CA ASN A 219 10.40 -18.16 0.31
C ASN A 219 9.96 -16.72 0.51
N ASN A 220 8.91 -16.49 1.30
CA ASN A 220 8.25 -15.20 1.50
C ASN A 220 7.88 -14.50 0.18
N ALA A 221 7.49 -15.31 -0.82
CA ALA A 221 7.15 -14.83 -2.14
C ALA A 221 5.81 -14.09 -2.13
N LYS A 222 5.69 -13.08 -2.99
CA LYS A 222 4.47 -12.28 -3.16
C LYS A 222 4.10 -12.21 -4.64
N ILE A 223 2.80 -12.18 -4.91
CA ILE A 223 2.24 -11.99 -6.25
C ILE A 223 1.95 -10.50 -6.44
N MET A 224 2.50 -9.90 -7.49
CA MET A 224 2.13 -8.53 -7.89
C MET A 224 0.72 -8.50 -8.51
N GLY A 225 0.35 -9.53 -9.24
CA GLY A 225 -0.85 -9.60 -10.05
C GLY A 225 -0.55 -9.57 -11.54
N TYR A 226 -1.53 -9.15 -12.34
CA TYR A 226 -1.36 -8.99 -13.78
C TYR A 226 -0.59 -7.72 -14.11
N ASP A 227 0.30 -7.84 -15.09
CA ASP A 227 0.81 -6.69 -15.82
C ASP A 227 -0.13 -6.29 -16.98
N SER A 228 0.20 -5.24 -17.71
CA SER A 228 -0.55 -4.74 -18.86
C SER A 228 -0.67 -5.73 -20.01
N HIS A 229 0.20 -6.74 -20.05
CA HIS A 229 0.21 -7.83 -21.04
C HIS A 229 -0.52 -9.10 -20.56
N GLY A 230 -1.11 -9.06 -19.35
CA GLY A 230 -1.84 -10.19 -18.75
C GLY A 230 -0.93 -11.31 -18.21
N ARG A 231 0.32 -11.02 -17.93
CA ARG A 231 1.28 -11.94 -17.29
C ARG A 231 1.20 -11.78 -15.77
N ILE A 232 1.50 -12.85 -15.02
CA ILE A 232 1.51 -12.84 -13.56
C ILE A 232 2.94 -12.81 -13.05
N TRP A 233 3.29 -11.82 -12.26
CA TRP A 233 4.61 -11.63 -11.68
C TRP A 233 4.65 -12.01 -10.22
N ILE A 234 5.73 -12.69 -9.81
CA ILE A 234 5.97 -13.16 -8.45
C ILE A 234 7.39 -12.83 -8.06
N ASN A 235 7.59 -12.11 -6.96
CA ASN A 235 8.92 -11.92 -6.38
C ASN A 235 9.20 -12.97 -5.30
N ASN A 236 10.48 -13.27 -5.11
CA ASN A 236 10.94 -14.16 -4.06
C ASN A 236 11.65 -13.36 -2.97
N GLY A 237 11.06 -13.34 -1.76
CA GLY A 237 11.37 -12.38 -0.71
C GLY A 237 12.52 -12.75 0.23
N ARG A 238 13.19 -13.90 0.09
CA ARG A 238 14.21 -14.30 1.08
C ARG A 238 15.27 -15.29 0.54
N ASN A 239 16.50 -14.99 0.87
CA ASN A 239 17.76 -15.72 1.06
C ASN A 239 18.29 -16.78 0.06
N ALA A 240 17.53 -17.64 -0.54
CA ALA A 240 18.17 -18.78 -1.21
C ALA A 240 18.43 -18.54 -2.71
N ASN A 241 17.54 -17.85 -3.37
CA ASN A 241 17.64 -17.46 -4.77
C ASN A 241 16.81 -16.20 -4.98
N PRO A 242 17.34 -15.02 -4.67
CA PRO A 242 16.61 -13.78 -4.94
C PRO A 242 16.30 -13.72 -6.43
N GLY A 243 15.05 -13.42 -6.76
CA GLY A 243 14.65 -13.40 -8.14
C GLY A 243 13.18 -13.01 -8.31
N VAL A 244 12.84 -12.81 -9.55
CA VAL A 244 11.50 -12.51 -10.00
C VAL A 244 11.07 -13.53 -11.03
N TYR A 245 9.85 -14.00 -10.93
CA TYR A 245 9.28 -15.00 -11.81
C TYR A 245 8.07 -14.44 -12.53
N CYS A 246 7.88 -14.84 -13.78
CA CYS A 246 6.79 -14.38 -14.61
C CYS A 246 6.10 -15.54 -15.33
N TYR A 247 4.82 -15.72 -15.08
CA TYR A 247 3.99 -16.59 -15.91
C TYR A 247 3.52 -15.85 -17.16
N SER A 248 3.66 -16.49 -18.32
CA SER A 248 3.10 -15.99 -19.57
C SER A 248 1.57 -15.83 -19.46
N ALA A 249 0.98 -14.95 -20.27
CA ALA A 249 -0.46 -14.65 -20.24
C ALA A 249 -1.35 -15.88 -20.47
N ASP A 250 -0.86 -16.89 -21.20
CA ASP A 250 -1.50 -18.19 -21.42
C ASP A 250 -1.23 -19.20 -20.30
N GLY A 251 -0.36 -18.86 -19.33
CA GLY A 251 0.04 -19.73 -18.22
C GLY A 251 0.96 -20.90 -18.59
N ASN A 252 1.38 -21.02 -19.85
CA ASN A 252 2.14 -22.17 -20.35
C ASN A 252 3.63 -22.10 -20.06
N ASN A 253 4.17 -20.90 -19.88
CA ASN A 253 5.58 -20.66 -19.63
C ASN A 253 5.82 -19.98 -18.31
N LEU A 254 6.95 -20.29 -17.68
CA LEU A 254 7.46 -19.64 -16.48
C LEU A 254 8.86 -19.14 -16.78
N TYR A 255 9.04 -17.82 -16.72
CA TYR A 255 10.33 -17.15 -16.88
C TYR A 255 10.91 -16.80 -15.51
N SER A 256 12.24 -16.78 -15.43
CA SER A 256 12.98 -16.49 -14.19
C SER A 256 14.01 -15.40 -14.46
N TYR A 257 13.95 -14.31 -13.72
CA TYR A 257 14.86 -13.17 -13.78
C TYR A 257 15.64 -13.12 -12.47
N THR A 258 16.87 -13.58 -12.50
CA THR A 258 17.75 -13.70 -11.32
C THR A 258 19.05 -12.90 -11.47
N HIS A 259 19.19 -12.19 -12.58
CA HIS A 259 20.36 -11.41 -12.90
C HIS A 259 20.12 -9.94 -12.61
N PHE A 260 21.05 -9.29 -11.92
CA PHE A 260 20.96 -7.89 -11.52
C PHE A 260 22.27 -7.17 -11.82
N VAL A 261 22.18 -6.14 -12.60
CA VAL A 261 23.34 -5.33 -13.03
C VAL A 261 23.05 -3.85 -12.78
N ASN A 262 24.07 -3.02 -12.95
CA ASN A 262 23.88 -1.58 -13.11
C ASN A 262 23.86 -1.20 -14.60
N GLU A 263 23.60 0.06 -14.92
CA GLU A 263 23.64 0.55 -16.32
C GLU A 263 25.02 0.38 -17.00
N ASP A 264 26.09 0.22 -16.23
CA ASP A 264 27.42 -0.08 -16.75
C ASP A 264 27.65 -1.58 -16.94
N MET A 265 26.59 -2.41 -16.82
CA MET A 265 26.61 -3.88 -16.93
C MET A 265 27.49 -4.58 -15.88
N ALA A 266 27.81 -3.90 -14.77
CA ALA A 266 28.49 -4.53 -13.65
C ALA A 266 27.48 -5.28 -12.77
N GLU A 267 27.81 -6.52 -12.41
CA GLU A 267 26.96 -7.31 -11.51
C GLU A 267 26.82 -6.68 -10.13
N ILE A 268 25.60 -6.69 -9.62
CA ILE A 268 25.28 -6.22 -8.27
C ILE A 268 25.25 -7.41 -7.33
N SER A 269 26.10 -7.38 -6.32
CA SER A 269 26.18 -8.38 -5.26
C SER A 269 25.35 -8.00 -4.03
N GLY A 270 25.05 -8.97 -3.17
CA GLY A 270 24.39 -8.75 -1.88
C GLY A 270 22.87 -8.64 -1.99
N ILE A 271 22.28 -8.94 -3.14
CA ILE A 271 20.83 -9.09 -3.24
C ILE A 271 20.43 -10.40 -2.58
N GLU A 272 19.70 -10.27 -1.50
CA GLU A 272 19.18 -11.40 -0.73
C GLU A 272 17.64 -11.48 -0.80
N ARG A 273 16.99 -10.37 -1.17
CA ARG A 273 15.53 -10.23 -1.12
C ARG A 273 15.02 -9.36 -2.25
N CYS A 274 14.06 -9.88 -3.01
CA CYS A 274 13.20 -9.11 -3.90
C CYS A 274 11.85 -8.96 -3.19
N LYS A 275 11.54 -7.77 -2.64
CA LYS A 275 10.45 -7.62 -1.68
C LYS A 275 9.16 -7.10 -2.29
N THR A 276 9.24 -6.34 -3.37
CA THR A 276 8.09 -5.70 -4.00
C THR A 276 8.28 -5.57 -5.50
N LEU A 277 7.19 -5.58 -6.24
CA LEU A 277 7.13 -5.38 -7.68
C LEU A 277 6.06 -4.35 -8.01
N ALA A 278 6.29 -3.56 -9.06
CA ALA A 278 5.27 -2.73 -9.67
C ALA A 278 5.55 -2.56 -11.17
N GLU A 279 4.50 -2.37 -11.96
CA GLU A 279 4.59 -2.02 -13.38
C GLU A 279 4.34 -0.52 -13.55
N ASP A 280 5.23 0.16 -14.29
CA ASP A 280 5.01 1.55 -14.68
C ASP A 280 4.14 1.65 -15.95
N ARG A 281 3.76 2.88 -16.30
CA ARG A 281 2.89 3.14 -17.47
C ARG A 281 3.54 2.75 -18.81
N SER A 282 4.86 2.67 -18.85
CA SER A 282 5.61 2.23 -20.04
C SER A 282 5.72 0.70 -20.16
N GLY A 283 5.16 -0.05 -19.19
CA GLY A 283 5.23 -1.51 -19.14
C GLY A 283 6.53 -2.05 -18.55
N ASN A 284 7.38 -1.19 -17.97
CA ASN A 284 8.58 -1.65 -17.28
C ASN A 284 8.22 -2.22 -15.90
N ILE A 285 8.89 -3.27 -15.50
CA ILE A 285 8.72 -3.88 -14.17
C ILE A 285 9.83 -3.39 -13.25
N TRP A 286 9.42 -2.81 -12.15
CA TRP A 286 10.29 -2.34 -11.08
C TRP A 286 10.34 -3.35 -9.95
N VAL A 287 11.53 -3.59 -9.39
CA VAL A 287 11.71 -4.45 -8.22
C VAL A 287 12.45 -3.71 -7.12
N GLY A 288 11.87 -3.71 -5.93
CA GLY A 288 12.52 -3.24 -4.71
C GLY A 288 13.24 -4.39 -4.00
N THR A 289 14.52 -4.17 -3.68
CA THR A 289 15.39 -5.14 -3.04
C THR A 289 15.97 -4.62 -1.73
N ASN A 290 16.73 -5.46 -1.02
CA ASN A 290 17.47 -5.03 0.17
C ASN A 290 18.69 -4.13 -0.14
N VAL A 291 19.05 -3.92 -1.40
CA VAL A 291 20.20 -3.10 -1.83
C VAL A 291 19.83 -1.99 -2.82
N GLY A 292 18.55 -1.75 -3.04
CA GLY A 292 18.06 -0.66 -3.89
C GLY A 292 16.96 -1.05 -4.85
N LEU A 293 16.70 -0.16 -5.79
CA LEU A 293 15.64 -0.22 -6.79
C LEU A 293 16.24 -0.63 -8.15
N PHE A 294 15.56 -1.53 -8.85
CA PHE A 294 15.97 -2.01 -10.16
C PHE A 294 14.80 -2.00 -11.13
N GLU A 295 15.08 -1.80 -12.42
CA GLU A 295 14.15 -1.79 -13.52
C GLU A 295 14.40 -2.96 -14.47
N LEU A 296 13.33 -3.52 -15.01
CA LEU A 296 13.33 -4.44 -16.14
C LEU A 296 12.47 -3.83 -17.24
N THR A 297 13.12 -3.24 -18.24
CA THR A 297 12.39 -2.61 -19.35
C THR A 297 11.57 -3.62 -20.13
N GLU A 298 10.55 -3.17 -20.84
CA GLU A 298 9.73 -4.01 -21.70
C GLU A 298 10.57 -4.77 -22.76
N GLU A 299 11.66 -4.15 -23.23
CA GLU A 299 12.62 -4.81 -24.13
C GLU A 299 13.35 -5.99 -23.44
N TYR A 300 13.85 -5.76 -22.22
CA TYR A 300 14.61 -6.77 -21.46
C TYR A 300 13.72 -7.90 -20.92
N GLN A 301 12.42 -7.68 -20.80
CA GLN A 301 11.46 -8.74 -20.42
C GLN A 301 11.40 -9.87 -21.47
N ARG A 302 11.85 -9.62 -22.70
CA ARG A 302 11.87 -10.61 -23.79
C ARG A 302 13.04 -11.57 -23.69
N ASP A 303 14.08 -11.18 -22.96
CA ASP A 303 15.29 -12.00 -22.75
C ASP A 303 15.67 -12.05 -21.26
N PRO A 304 15.26 -13.10 -20.52
CA PRO A 304 15.56 -13.22 -19.10
C PRO A 304 17.05 -13.19 -18.74
N SER A 305 17.94 -13.40 -19.70
CA SER A 305 19.39 -13.35 -19.47
C SER A 305 19.91 -11.92 -19.25
N LEU A 306 19.18 -10.91 -19.71
CA LEU A 306 19.56 -9.49 -19.53
C LEU A 306 19.31 -9.01 -18.11
N GLY A 307 18.22 -9.47 -17.48
CA GLY A 307 17.91 -9.19 -16.07
C GLY A 307 17.51 -7.75 -15.77
N PHE A 308 17.51 -7.46 -14.49
CA PHE A 308 17.19 -6.15 -13.94
C PHE A 308 18.43 -5.26 -13.88
N TYR A 309 18.28 -3.96 -14.12
CA TYR A 309 19.37 -3.01 -13.99
C TYR A 309 19.04 -1.83 -13.06
N GLN A 310 20.07 -1.26 -12.43
CA GLN A 310 19.97 -0.06 -11.60
C GLN A 310 20.15 1.17 -12.46
N VAL A 311 19.14 2.05 -12.45
CA VAL A 311 19.07 3.28 -13.24
C VAL A 311 20.01 4.33 -12.68
N LYS A 312 20.80 5.02 -13.54
CA LYS A 312 21.58 6.20 -13.17
C LYS A 312 20.72 7.46 -13.17
N VAL A 313 20.92 8.29 -12.16
CA VAL A 313 20.26 9.58 -12.04
C VAL A 313 21.30 10.68 -11.80
N PRO A 314 21.13 11.87 -12.39
CA PRO A 314 22.05 12.98 -12.19
C PRO A 314 21.97 13.45 -10.73
N ARG A 315 23.09 13.84 -10.15
CA ARG A 315 23.13 14.37 -8.77
C ARG A 315 22.43 15.71 -8.61
N ASN A 316 22.31 16.49 -9.68
CA ASN A 316 21.73 17.84 -9.67
C ASN A 316 22.40 18.80 -8.67
N ASP A 317 23.67 18.56 -8.32
CA ASP A 317 24.47 19.32 -7.39
C ASP A 317 25.43 20.30 -8.10
N GLY A 318 25.26 20.47 -9.41
CA GLY A 318 26.13 21.29 -10.28
C GLY A 318 27.35 20.55 -10.81
N THR A 319 27.52 19.29 -10.49
CA THR A 319 28.54 18.40 -11.09
C THR A 319 27.93 17.58 -12.24
N ASN A 320 28.79 16.95 -13.06
CA ASN A 320 28.36 15.99 -14.08
C ASN A 320 28.34 14.55 -13.55
N TYR A 321 28.29 14.36 -12.23
CA TYR A 321 28.22 13.03 -11.63
C TYR A 321 26.79 12.50 -11.58
N ALA A 322 26.66 11.18 -11.64
CA ALA A 322 25.42 10.46 -11.45
C ALA A 322 25.56 9.44 -10.31
N ASP A 323 24.46 9.18 -9.64
CA ASP A 323 24.32 8.11 -8.67
C ASP A 323 23.33 7.09 -9.21
N TYR A 324 23.31 5.89 -8.64
CA TYR A 324 22.27 4.91 -8.93
C TYR A 324 21.04 5.19 -8.07
N LEU A 325 19.87 5.15 -8.70
CA LEU A 325 18.59 5.47 -8.07
C LEU A 325 18.34 4.59 -6.85
N LEU A 326 18.23 5.22 -5.67
CA LEU A 326 17.99 4.59 -4.36
C LEU A 326 18.93 3.41 -4.05
N ALA A 327 20.18 3.46 -4.54
CA ALA A 327 21.18 2.42 -4.27
C ALA A 327 21.49 2.32 -2.78
N GLY A 328 21.59 1.08 -2.28
CA GLY A 328 21.92 0.79 -0.88
C GLY A 328 20.74 0.89 0.10
N LEU A 329 19.53 1.29 -0.35
CA LEU A 329 18.36 1.32 0.49
C LEU A 329 17.67 -0.05 0.53
N ASP A 330 17.21 -0.44 1.71
CA ASP A 330 16.39 -1.62 1.92
C ASP A 330 14.91 -1.27 1.64
N ILE A 331 14.45 -1.53 0.42
CA ILE A 331 13.11 -1.22 -0.06
C ILE A 331 12.15 -2.32 0.40
N THR A 332 11.04 -1.95 1.01
CA THR A 332 10.05 -2.88 1.57
C THR A 332 8.80 -2.99 0.71
N THR A 333 8.37 -1.89 0.12
CA THR A 333 7.14 -1.79 -0.66
C THR A 333 7.25 -0.70 -1.72
N MET A 334 6.41 -0.78 -2.75
CA MET A 334 6.32 0.22 -3.80
C MET A 334 4.91 0.24 -4.38
N ALA A 335 4.41 1.45 -4.65
CA ALA A 335 3.19 1.68 -5.41
C ALA A 335 3.41 2.76 -6.46
N ILE A 336 2.73 2.65 -7.60
CA ILE A 336 2.81 3.63 -8.69
C ILE A 336 1.49 4.38 -8.77
N ASP A 337 1.52 5.71 -8.74
CA ASP A 337 0.32 6.55 -8.78
C ASP A 337 -0.16 6.83 -10.21
N ASN A 338 -1.26 7.57 -10.34
CA ASN A 338 -1.82 7.89 -11.66
C ASN A 338 -0.98 8.88 -12.47
N ALA A 339 0.01 9.53 -11.85
CA ALA A 339 1.00 10.36 -12.53
C ALA A 339 2.28 9.57 -12.88
N ASP A 340 2.25 8.25 -12.74
CA ASP A 340 3.37 7.35 -12.98
C ASP A 340 4.57 7.59 -12.05
N ARG A 341 4.32 8.26 -10.90
CA ARG A 341 5.34 8.44 -9.86
C ARG A 341 5.43 7.19 -9.01
N LYS A 342 6.64 6.86 -8.61
CA LYS A 342 6.93 5.70 -7.77
C LYS A 342 6.98 6.14 -6.32
N TRP A 343 6.06 5.62 -5.50
CA TRP A 343 6.02 5.77 -4.05
C TRP A 343 6.72 4.56 -3.45
N ILE A 344 7.88 4.77 -2.83
CA ILE A 344 8.80 3.72 -2.42
C ILE A 344 9.02 3.77 -0.93
N GLY A 345 8.53 2.73 -0.23
CA GLY A 345 8.73 2.56 1.21
C GLY A 345 10.02 1.80 1.51
N THR A 346 10.68 2.20 2.58
CA THR A 346 11.94 1.61 3.04
C THR A 346 11.82 1.04 4.44
N SER A 347 12.77 0.22 4.84
CA SER A 347 12.76 -0.40 6.17
C SER A 347 13.05 0.58 7.31
N ARG A 348 13.72 1.72 7.04
CA ARG A 348 14.17 2.67 8.09
C ARG A 348 14.27 4.12 7.64
N ASP A 349 13.99 4.42 6.39
CA ASP A 349 14.32 5.70 5.76
C ASP A 349 13.09 6.35 5.11
N GLY A 350 11.91 6.03 5.64
CA GLY A 350 10.64 6.61 5.23
C GLY A 350 10.20 6.26 3.82
N VAL A 351 9.55 7.23 3.17
CA VAL A 351 8.98 7.09 1.83
C VAL A 351 9.62 8.06 0.87
N TYR A 352 10.11 7.55 -0.24
CA TYR A 352 10.59 8.33 -1.38
C TYR A 352 9.51 8.41 -2.47
N VAL A 353 9.38 9.58 -3.10
CA VAL A 353 8.53 9.77 -4.28
C VAL A 353 9.43 10.16 -5.45
N ILE A 354 9.46 9.30 -6.46
CA ILE A 354 10.30 9.48 -7.65
C ILE A 354 9.39 9.83 -8.84
N SER A 355 9.83 10.82 -9.63
CA SER A 355 9.13 11.27 -10.83
C SER A 355 8.92 10.16 -11.86
N SER A 356 7.97 10.34 -12.77
CA SER A 356 7.66 9.38 -13.83
C SER A 356 8.85 9.06 -14.74
N ASP A 357 9.72 10.05 -14.98
CA ASP A 357 10.95 9.91 -15.79
C ASP A 357 12.15 9.38 -14.99
N ASN A 358 11.98 9.06 -13.72
CA ASN A 358 13.01 8.56 -12.79
C ASN A 358 14.13 9.56 -12.43
N MET A 359 14.10 10.78 -12.96
CA MET A 359 15.22 11.73 -12.85
C MET A 359 15.15 12.62 -11.63
N VAL A 360 14.00 12.72 -10.95
CA VAL A 360 13.78 13.63 -9.85
C VAL A 360 13.21 12.91 -8.65
N GLN A 361 13.83 13.09 -7.48
CA GLN A 361 13.22 12.79 -6.20
C GLN A 361 12.29 13.95 -5.84
N GLU A 362 10.97 13.77 -6.05
CA GLU A 362 9.97 14.82 -5.80
C GLU A 362 9.72 15.06 -4.32
N ALA A 363 9.78 13.98 -3.52
CA ALA A 363 9.60 14.06 -2.07
C ALA A 363 10.38 12.97 -1.33
N HIS A 364 10.68 13.27 -0.05
CA HIS A 364 11.17 12.31 0.93
C HIS A 364 10.46 12.56 2.25
N PHE A 365 9.56 11.67 2.60
CA PHE A 365 8.77 11.73 3.83
C PHE A 365 9.43 10.91 4.93
N LEU A 366 9.67 11.57 6.06
CA LEU A 366 10.15 11.00 7.32
C LEU A 366 9.18 11.35 8.44
N ALA A 367 9.21 10.60 9.54
CA ALA A 367 8.44 10.94 10.73
C ALA A 367 8.83 12.31 11.31
N SER A 368 10.05 12.79 11.03
CA SER A 368 10.54 14.10 11.49
C SER A 368 10.03 15.28 10.63
N ASN A 369 9.60 15.06 9.40
CA ASN A 369 9.23 16.13 8.45
C ASN A 369 7.83 15.98 7.85
N SER A 370 7.08 14.95 8.22
CA SER A 370 5.79 14.62 7.60
C SER A 370 4.79 14.05 8.62
N CYS A 371 3.66 13.54 8.13
CA CYS A 371 2.65 12.85 8.94
C CYS A 371 2.98 11.37 9.22
N LEU A 372 4.13 10.86 8.77
CA LEU A 372 4.52 9.48 9.05
C LEU A 372 4.69 9.25 10.56
N LEU A 373 4.13 8.14 11.03
CA LEU A 373 4.24 7.75 12.45
C LEU A 373 5.59 7.10 12.78
N ALA A 374 6.24 6.50 11.77
CA ALA A 374 7.58 5.91 11.86
C ALA A 374 8.23 5.87 10.48
N ASP A 375 9.57 5.76 10.44
CA ASP A 375 10.35 5.66 9.19
C ASP A 375 10.43 4.23 8.64
N GLY A 376 10.05 3.22 9.43
CA GLY A 376 9.88 1.85 8.98
C GLY A 376 8.53 1.68 8.29
N ILE A 377 8.56 1.43 6.98
CA ILE A 377 7.36 1.29 6.14
C ILE A 377 7.13 -0.17 5.83
N PHE A 378 5.89 -0.64 6.04
CA PHE A 378 5.50 -2.02 5.76
C PHE A 378 4.80 -2.17 4.41
N ASP A 379 3.86 -1.25 4.11
CA ASP A 379 3.09 -1.31 2.88
C ASP A 379 2.60 0.07 2.44
N ILE A 380 2.37 0.23 1.14
CA ILE A 380 1.81 1.44 0.53
C ILE A 380 0.74 1.02 -0.45
N GLU A 381 -0.46 1.56 -0.29
CA GLU A 381 -1.58 1.36 -1.20
C GLU A 381 -2.17 2.71 -1.60
N ILE A 382 -2.53 2.86 -2.88
CA ILE A 382 -3.01 4.12 -3.43
C ILE A 382 -4.46 3.97 -3.89
N ASP A 383 -5.34 4.77 -3.34
CA ASP A 383 -6.68 4.93 -3.91
C ASP A 383 -6.58 5.66 -5.26
N LYS A 384 -6.66 4.89 -6.32
CA LYS A 384 -6.56 5.41 -7.69
C LYS A 384 -7.67 6.41 -8.04
N GLN A 385 -8.80 6.41 -7.33
CA GLN A 385 -9.89 7.34 -7.59
C GLN A 385 -9.59 8.73 -7.03
N THR A 386 -9.18 8.78 -5.77
CA THR A 386 -8.95 10.03 -5.04
C THR A 386 -7.50 10.51 -5.09
N GLY A 387 -6.55 9.62 -5.39
CA GLY A 387 -5.12 9.88 -5.29
C GLY A 387 -4.60 9.82 -3.85
N THR A 388 -5.41 9.39 -2.89
CA THR A 388 -4.97 9.24 -1.51
C THR A 388 -4.04 8.05 -1.38
N VAL A 389 -2.86 8.29 -0.81
CA VAL A 389 -1.83 7.28 -0.54
C VAL A 389 -1.92 6.87 0.92
N TYR A 390 -2.21 5.59 1.18
CA TYR A 390 -2.23 5.01 2.51
C TYR A 390 -0.90 4.31 2.77
N ILE A 391 -0.31 4.57 3.94
CA ILE A 391 1.04 4.12 4.30
C ILE A 391 0.97 3.40 5.64
N GLY A 392 1.21 2.10 5.63
CA GLY A 392 1.36 1.26 6.83
C GLY A 392 2.78 1.37 7.37
N THR A 393 2.91 1.82 8.61
CA THR A 393 4.19 1.98 9.30
C THR A 393 4.30 1.05 10.51
N GLU A 394 5.47 0.95 11.11
CA GLU A 394 5.69 0.22 12.37
C GLU A 394 4.79 0.70 13.53
N LYS A 395 4.26 1.92 13.46
CA LYS A 395 3.46 2.55 14.52
C LYS A 395 2.00 2.81 14.11
N GLY A 396 1.57 2.34 12.96
CA GLY A 396 0.20 2.47 12.50
C GLY A 396 0.06 3.05 11.09
N LEU A 397 -1.15 3.45 10.74
CA LEU A 397 -1.55 3.95 9.42
C LEU A 397 -1.44 5.47 9.34
N CYS A 398 -0.87 5.94 8.24
CA CYS A 398 -0.92 7.33 7.80
C CYS A 398 -1.57 7.43 6.43
N SER A 399 -2.04 8.60 6.05
CA SER A 399 -2.43 8.89 4.68
C SER A 399 -1.90 10.24 4.22
N VAL A 400 -1.58 10.32 2.92
CA VAL A 400 -1.14 11.55 2.26
C VAL A 400 -1.99 11.73 1.02
N GLU A 401 -2.54 12.93 0.84
CA GLU A 401 -3.24 13.24 -0.39
C GLU A 401 -2.21 13.55 -1.50
N SER A 402 -2.24 12.77 -2.54
CA SER A 402 -1.51 13.01 -3.77
C SER A 402 -2.40 13.81 -4.73
N ASN A 403 -1.78 14.63 -5.57
CA ASN A 403 -2.49 15.31 -6.65
C ASN A 403 -2.72 14.43 -7.89
N ALA A 404 -2.36 13.15 -7.85
CA ALA A 404 -2.49 12.19 -8.96
C ALA A 404 -3.79 11.39 -8.88
N VAL A 405 -4.92 12.03 -9.13
CA VAL A 405 -6.24 11.39 -9.18
C VAL A 405 -6.44 10.59 -10.46
N ALA A 406 -7.54 9.80 -10.53
CA ALA A 406 -7.90 9.01 -11.70
C ALA A 406 -7.92 9.84 -12.99
N THR A 407 -7.39 9.26 -14.06
CA THR A 407 -7.33 9.87 -15.40
C THR A 407 -8.55 9.48 -16.23
N ASN A 408 -9.01 10.38 -17.10
CA ASN A 408 -9.99 10.08 -18.14
C ASN A 408 -9.30 9.83 -19.47
N GLU A 409 -9.85 8.96 -20.31
CA GLU A 409 -9.38 8.76 -21.67
C GLU A 409 -9.71 9.96 -22.57
N SER A 410 -10.83 10.63 -22.29
CA SER A 410 -11.28 11.82 -23.03
C SER A 410 -11.76 12.91 -22.08
N MET A 411 -11.58 14.16 -22.46
CA MET A 411 -11.96 15.33 -21.67
C MET A 411 -13.15 16.05 -22.30
N SER A 412 -14.17 16.34 -21.50
CA SER A 412 -15.39 17.02 -21.91
C SER A 412 -15.93 17.91 -20.80
N LYS A 413 -16.96 18.70 -21.12
CA LYS A 413 -17.66 19.52 -20.11
C LYS A 413 -18.42 18.70 -19.08
N ASP A 414 -18.63 17.42 -19.32
CA ASP A 414 -19.43 16.55 -18.47
C ASP A 414 -18.56 15.80 -17.46
N ASN A 415 -17.24 15.64 -17.74
CA ASN A 415 -16.34 14.86 -16.92
C ASN A 415 -15.11 15.63 -16.38
N VAL A 416 -15.00 16.94 -16.69
CA VAL A 416 -13.96 17.82 -16.13
C VAL A 416 -14.59 18.94 -15.32
N TRP A 417 -14.19 19.10 -14.08
CA TRP A 417 -14.68 20.17 -13.21
C TRP A 417 -13.56 20.75 -12.35
N ALA A 418 -13.83 21.89 -11.72
CA ALA A 418 -12.89 22.53 -10.81
C ALA A 418 -13.54 22.80 -9.45
N TYR A 419 -12.74 22.71 -8.38
CA TYR A 419 -13.16 23.05 -7.04
C TYR A 419 -12.03 23.73 -6.23
N PRO A 420 -12.38 24.67 -5.31
CA PRO A 420 -13.72 25.24 -5.11
C PRO A 420 -14.17 26.05 -6.33
N ASN A 421 -15.47 26.00 -6.63
CA ASN A 421 -16.06 26.79 -7.70
C ASN A 421 -17.50 27.20 -7.30
N PRO A 422 -17.77 28.48 -6.99
CA PRO A 422 -16.89 29.63 -7.13
C PRO A 422 -15.76 29.69 -6.10
N VAL A 423 -14.63 30.28 -6.51
CA VAL A 423 -13.51 30.61 -5.62
C VAL A 423 -13.85 31.87 -4.86
N LYS A 424 -13.96 31.79 -3.54
CA LYS A 424 -14.33 32.90 -2.66
C LYS A 424 -13.15 33.83 -2.36
N PRO A 425 -13.40 35.10 -1.90
CA PRO A 425 -12.35 36.08 -1.60
C PRO A 425 -11.33 35.62 -0.55
N ASP A 426 -11.79 34.88 0.44
CA ASP A 426 -11.03 34.36 1.58
C ASP A 426 -10.28 33.05 1.28
N TYR A 427 -10.49 32.46 0.11
CA TYR A 427 -9.82 31.24 -0.27
C TYR A 427 -8.42 31.51 -0.79
N THR A 428 -7.42 30.98 -0.09
CA THR A 428 -5.98 31.09 -0.41
C THR A 428 -5.34 29.78 -0.86
N GLY A 429 -6.12 28.67 -0.91
CA GLY A 429 -5.64 27.37 -1.33
C GLY A 429 -5.57 27.22 -2.86
N LEU A 430 -5.14 26.03 -3.30
CA LEU A 430 -5.08 25.67 -4.71
C LEU A 430 -6.46 25.30 -5.25
N ILE A 431 -6.77 25.76 -6.44
CA ILE A 431 -7.96 25.40 -7.19
C ILE A 431 -7.63 24.12 -7.96
N ASN A 432 -8.32 23.04 -7.65
CA ASN A 432 -8.10 21.75 -8.29
C ASN A 432 -9.00 21.61 -9.52
N ILE A 433 -8.42 21.28 -10.65
CA ILE A 433 -9.09 20.92 -11.89
C ILE A 433 -8.92 19.41 -12.05
N VAL A 434 -10.01 18.65 -12.08
CA VAL A 434 -9.98 17.18 -12.07
C VAL A 434 -10.79 16.60 -13.23
N GLY A 435 -10.58 15.30 -13.51
CA GLY A 435 -11.18 14.60 -14.65
C GLY A 435 -10.38 14.78 -15.91
N LEU A 436 -9.11 15.14 -15.80
CA LEU A 436 -8.20 15.33 -16.95
C LEU A 436 -7.68 13.99 -17.48
N ALA A 437 -7.22 14.00 -18.72
CA ALA A 437 -6.43 12.91 -19.27
C ALA A 437 -4.98 13.02 -18.74
N TYR A 438 -4.27 11.89 -18.77
CA TYR A 438 -2.86 11.84 -18.38
C TYR A 438 -2.02 12.79 -19.26
N ASP A 439 -1.10 13.51 -18.61
CA ASP A 439 -0.09 14.35 -19.25
C ASP A 439 -0.66 15.33 -20.30
N SER A 440 -1.82 15.92 -20.01
CA SER A 440 -2.46 16.91 -20.89
C SER A 440 -2.04 18.33 -20.54
N ASP A 441 -1.89 19.15 -21.58
CA ASP A 441 -1.70 20.58 -21.41
C ASP A 441 -2.97 21.24 -20.88
N VAL A 442 -2.83 22.11 -19.90
CA VAL A 442 -3.92 22.88 -19.30
C VAL A 442 -3.63 24.37 -19.43
N LYS A 443 -4.53 25.13 -20.05
CA LYS A 443 -4.44 26.58 -20.18
C LYS A 443 -5.67 27.24 -19.57
N ILE A 444 -5.44 28.18 -18.67
CA ILE A 444 -6.48 28.98 -18.04
C ILE A 444 -6.48 30.34 -18.72
N THR A 445 -7.62 30.71 -19.29
CA THR A 445 -7.78 31.96 -20.03
C THR A 445 -8.94 32.77 -19.51
N THR A 446 -8.93 34.07 -19.75
CA THR A 446 -10.15 34.91 -19.64
C THR A 446 -11.16 34.48 -20.71
N THR A 447 -12.41 34.93 -20.57
CA THR A 447 -13.47 34.72 -21.60
C THR A 447 -13.13 35.27 -22.97
N ASN A 448 -12.18 36.22 -23.03
CA ASN A 448 -11.70 36.81 -24.31
C ASN A 448 -10.44 36.10 -24.84
N GLY A 449 -10.09 34.96 -24.27
CA GLY A 449 -8.95 34.13 -24.73
C GLY A 449 -7.57 34.59 -24.28
N VAL A 450 -7.46 35.57 -23.36
CA VAL A 450 -6.16 35.99 -22.83
C VAL A 450 -5.65 34.95 -21.86
N LEU A 451 -4.44 34.41 -22.11
CA LEU A 451 -3.80 33.41 -21.26
C LEU A 451 -3.45 33.99 -19.89
N VAL A 452 -3.91 33.34 -18.84
CA VAL A 452 -3.71 33.73 -17.44
C VAL A 452 -2.70 32.83 -16.76
N ALA A 453 -2.89 31.52 -16.86
CA ALA A 453 -1.99 30.50 -16.32
C ALA A 453 -1.93 29.29 -17.26
N GLU A 454 -0.89 28.49 -17.11
CA GLU A 454 -0.72 27.24 -17.85
C GLU A 454 -0.01 26.21 -16.97
N GLY A 455 -0.28 24.94 -17.22
CA GLY A 455 0.32 23.81 -16.53
C GLY A 455 0.07 22.51 -17.31
N ARG A 456 0.49 21.40 -16.72
CA ARG A 456 0.19 20.04 -17.21
C ARG A 456 -0.54 19.25 -16.15
N SER A 457 -1.34 18.29 -16.57
CA SER A 457 -2.00 17.40 -15.62
C SER A 457 -1.02 16.46 -14.96
N THR A 458 -1.17 16.30 -13.65
CA THR A 458 -0.50 15.29 -12.83
C THR A 458 -1.52 14.19 -12.57
N GLY A 459 -1.38 13.04 -13.26
CA GLY A 459 -2.51 12.11 -13.35
C GLY A 459 -3.72 12.78 -14.01
N GLY A 460 -4.89 12.67 -13.39
CA GLY A 460 -6.15 13.27 -13.85
C GLY A 460 -6.43 14.66 -13.31
N SER A 461 -5.45 15.39 -12.74
CA SER A 461 -5.67 16.71 -12.15
C SER A 461 -4.62 17.75 -12.56
N CYS A 462 -4.99 19.01 -12.40
CA CYS A 462 -4.07 20.16 -12.49
C CYS A 462 -4.46 21.17 -11.41
N GLN A 463 -3.48 21.82 -10.80
CA GLN A 463 -3.68 22.80 -9.74
C GLN A 463 -3.39 24.22 -10.20
N TRP A 464 -4.22 25.17 -9.79
CA TRP A 464 -4.04 26.59 -10.06
C TRP A 464 -4.17 27.39 -8.77
N ASP A 465 -3.23 28.28 -8.52
CA ASP A 465 -3.19 29.15 -7.31
C ASP A 465 -4.13 30.37 -7.40
N GLY A 466 -4.88 30.52 -8.49
CA GLY A 466 -5.73 31.67 -8.74
C GLY A 466 -4.94 32.95 -9.07
N CYS A 467 -3.68 32.83 -9.51
CA CYS A 467 -2.83 33.95 -9.88
C CYS A 467 -2.55 33.98 -11.39
N ASP A 468 -2.14 35.16 -11.88
CA ASP A 468 -1.63 35.33 -13.23
C ASP A 468 -0.14 34.89 -13.30
N LYS A 469 0.44 34.88 -14.52
CA LYS A 469 1.85 34.55 -14.76
C LYS A 469 2.87 35.44 -13.99
N LYS A 470 2.41 36.52 -13.38
CA LYS A 470 3.23 37.40 -12.54
C LYS A 470 3.02 37.16 -11.04
N GLY A 471 2.30 36.10 -10.68
CA GLY A 471 1.99 35.77 -9.28
C GLY A 471 0.95 36.71 -8.63
N ARG A 472 0.17 37.46 -9.39
CA ARG A 472 -0.85 38.36 -8.84
C ARG A 472 -2.19 37.68 -8.89
N ARG A 473 -2.96 37.77 -7.81
CA ARG A 473 -4.35 37.28 -7.75
C ARG A 473 -5.16 37.84 -8.90
N VAL A 474 -5.87 36.99 -9.61
CA VAL A 474 -6.71 37.41 -10.74
C VAL A 474 -7.96 38.15 -10.28
N ALA A 475 -8.52 39.04 -11.11
CA ALA A 475 -9.73 39.79 -10.81
C ALA A 475 -10.97 38.88 -10.75
N SER A 476 -12.05 39.35 -10.10
CA SER A 476 -13.35 38.67 -10.17
C SER A 476 -13.78 38.47 -11.62
N GLY A 477 -14.21 37.27 -11.95
CA GLY A 477 -14.60 36.93 -13.33
C GLY A 477 -14.75 35.44 -13.57
N ILE A 478 -15.07 35.11 -14.83
CA ILE A 478 -15.10 33.73 -15.30
C ILE A 478 -13.82 33.43 -16.07
N TYR A 479 -13.17 32.34 -15.72
CA TYR A 479 -11.97 31.83 -16.37
C TYR A 479 -12.29 30.52 -17.06
N MET A 480 -11.77 30.33 -18.26
CA MET A 480 -12.00 29.17 -19.10
C MET A 480 -10.82 28.21 -18.94
N VAL A 481 -11.09 26.95 -18.68
CA VAL A 481 -10.08 25.89 -18.66
C VAL A 481 -10.08 25.24 -20.06
N ASN A 482 -8.97 25.35 -20.75
CA ASN A 482 -8.73 24.75 -22.05
C ASN A 482 -7.68 23.67 -21.91
N THR A 483 -7.90 22.52 -22.53
CA THR A 483 -7.01 21.36 -22.44
C THR A 483 -6.63 20.88 -23.83
N ALA A 484 -5.45 20.25 -23.93
CA ALA A 484 -5.01 19.54 -25.10
C ALA A 484 -4.28 18.25 -24.69
N THR A 485 -4.64 17.13 -25.33
CA THR A 485 -3.91 15.86 -25.19
C THR A 485 -2.74 15.80 -26.15
N GLN A 486 -1.82 14.89 -25.96
CA GLN A 486 -0.74 14.60 -26.90
C GLN A 486 -1.28 14.10 -28.27
N SER A 487 -2.44 13.44 -28.28
CA SER A 487 -3.13 13.03 -29.51
C SER A 487 -3.75 14.19 -30.31
N GLY A 488 -3.75 15.41 -29.73
CA GLY A 488 -4.27 16.62 -30.40
C GLY A 488 -5.73 16.95 -30.10
N ASP A 489 -6.41 16.16 -29.27
CA ASP A 489 -7.75 16.48 -28.79
C ASP A 489 -7.68 17.72 -27.90
N SER A 490 -8.42 18.75 -28.26
CA SER A 490 -8.39 20.04 -27.56
C SER A 490 -9.75 20.69 -27.46
N GLY A 491 -9.94 21.50 -26.41
CA GLY A 491 -11.17 22.26 -26.22
C GLY A 491 -11.30 22.94 -24.88
N THR A 492 -12.35 23.72 -24.70
CA THR A 492 -12.73 24.26 -23.40
C THR A 492 -13.54 23.24 -22.64
N VAL A 493 -13.03 22.76 -21.51
CA VAL A 493 -13.63 21.66 -20.73
C VAL A 493 -14.40 22.12 -19.50
N CYS A 494 -13.95 23.18 -18.81
CA CYS A 494 -14.73 23.72 -17.69
C CYS A 494 -14.53 25.24 -17.49
N LYS A 495 -15.28 25.81 -16.54
CA LYS A 495 -15.23 27.24 -16.19
C LYS A 495 -14.99 27.38 -14.68
N ILE A 496 -14.18 28.36 -14.30
CA ILE A 496 -13.90 28.70 -12.92
C ILE A 496 -14.42 30.12 -12.66
N ALA A 497 -15.31 30.27 -11.70
CA ALA A 497 -15.77 31.57 -11.22
C ALA A 497 -14.88 32.03 -10.05
N VAL A 498 -14.26 33.18 -10.17
CA VAL A 498 -13.48 33.81 -9.10
C VAL A 498 -14.21 35.03 -8.61
N ILE A 499 -14.34 35.18 -7.28
CA ILE A 499 -14.94 36.30 -6.57
C ILE A 499 -13.85 36.86 -5.64
N ASN A 500 -13.62 38.17 -5.72
CA ASN A 500 -12.68 38.92 -4.84
C ASN A 500 -13.43 39.97 -4.04
#